data_d33ee963e143581ca1dec29279af23e9
#
_entry.id   d33ee963e143581ca1dec29279af23e9
#
_cell.length_a   1.000
_cell.length_b   1.000
_cell.length_c   1.000
_cell.angle_alpha   90.00
_cell.angle_beta   90.00
_cell.angle_gamma   90.00
#
_symmetry.space_group_name_H-M   'P 1'
#
loop_
_entity.id
_entity.type
_entity.pdbx_description
1 polymer ?
#
loop_
_entity_poly.entity_id
_entity_poly.type
_entity_poly.pdbx_seq_one_letter_code
_entity_poly.pdbx_strand_id
1 'polypeptide(L)'
;MRKKWGIILGLTGMMLLGSQSIYAAEAADGTAETTDAANEKETAGADDIESKIKKGGFTAGASVHDPSVIKDNDTYYIFGSHMESAKSTDLRNWTGFSSGVNAENKLFDNLFDGEEDGDPAAFTYVGKNEEGGYSVWAPDVVYNKKMGKYVMYFCTTSSYVKSNICFATADDIEGPYHYEDTFLYSGYSYHDVKESNIEELMGTDPRPYTAASYDNNNWPNCIDPDVFYDKDGRMWMVYGSWSGGIFLIEIDEETGYPIYPEADEENHVDSYYGKKLLGGYHNSIEGPHIMYDETSGYYYLFLSYGNLQAKGGYQMRLFRCDTVDGTYTDAAGKDMYLFVEHKDHGLKMMGNYTFPSLTQTYMAPGGQTAFEDEDGKLYLVYHQRFAKTGELHEPRVHQLFRTKDGWLVAAPFATDGETLKEDGYSGDEIQGTFYLVNHGTDISDRVHKPQRIQLNADGTVTGEELEGKWEAEEGTPYIDVTLGENTYTGVVLEMTDEAGNDTMCFSAKGDNNETIWGVKYLLP
;
A
#
# COMPACT_ATOMS: atom_id res chain seq x y z
N MET A 1 35.99 41.31 -41.54
CA MET A 1 36.41 41.53 -40.10
C MET A 1 35.30 40.94 -39.22
N ARG A 2 35.52 39.80 -38.66
CA ARG A 2 35.54 39.36 -37.26
C ARG A 2 34.39 39.92 -36.41
N LYS A 3 33.54 39.11 -35.75
CA LYS A 3 33.85 38.16 -34.68
C LYS A 3 32.76 37.11 -34.52
N LYS A 4 33.15 35.84 -34.32
CA LYS A 4 32.32 34.73 -33.81
C LYS A 4 32.08 34.92 -32.32
N TRP A 5 30.87 34.61 -31.88
CA TRP A 5 30.60 34.26 -30.49
C TRP A 5 29.90 32.89 -30.48
N GLY A 6 30.61 31.92 -29.88
CA GLY A 6 30.06 30.60 -29.64
C GLY A 6 29.30 30.59 -28.29
N ILE A 7 28.20 29.92 -28.29
CA ILE A 7 27.46 29.59 -27.07
C ILE A 7 27.83 28.15 -26.69
N ILE A 8 28.38 28.03 -25.50
CA ILE A 8 28.75 26.76 -24.86
C ILE A 8 27.48 26.17 -24.25
N LEU A 9 27.10 24.96 -24.70
CA LEU A 9 26.17 24.10 -23.97
C LEU A 9 26.91 23.51 -22.76
N GLY A 10 26.42 23.80 -21.58
CA GLY A 10 26.84 23.16 -20.36
C GLY A 10 26.01 21.90 -20.10
N LEU A 11 26.60 20.74 -20.30
CA LEU A 11 26.12 19.49 -19.72
C LEU A 11 26.41 19.53 -18.22
N THR A 12 25.43 19.46 -17.39
CA THR A 12 25.57 19.16 -15.96
C THR A 12 25.32 17.67 -15.74
N GLY A 13 26.40 16.91 -15.79
CA GLY A 13 26.41 15.55 -15.27
C GLY A 13 26.44 15.57 -13.74
N MET A 14 25.51 14.89 -13.11
CA MET A 14 25.48 14.72 -11.67
C MET A 14 26.37 13.55 -11.28
N MET A 15 27.60 13.87 -10.83
CA MET A 15 28.51 12.90 -10.20
C MET A 15 28.08 12.63 -8.77
N LEU A 16 27.83 11.38 -8.45
CA LEU A 16 27.79 10.84 -7.10
C LEU A 16 29.19 10.87 -6.50
N LEU A 17 29.41 11.73 -5.53
CA LEU A 17 30.60 11.70 -4.66
C LEU A 17 30.21 11.12 -3.31
N GLY A 18 30.66 9.87 -3.08
CA GLY A 18 30.67 9.27 -1.76
C GLY A 18 31.72 9.96 -0.87
N SER A 19 31.30 10.46 0.28
CA SER A 19 32.17 10.90 1.36
C SER A 19 32.26 9.82 2.43
N GLN A 20 33.40 9.15 2.49
CA GLN A 20 33.81 8.35 3.65
C GLN A 20 34.30 9.30 4.74
N SER A 21 33.67 9.28 5.89
CA SER A 21 34.17 9.90 7.11
C SER A 21 34.79 8.82 7.99
N ILE A 22 36.09 8.90 8.15
CA ILE A 22 36.89 8.13 9.11
C ILE A 22 36.80 8.85 10.44
N TYR A 23 36.28 8.20 11.48
CA TYR A 23 36.46 8.63 12.87
C TYR A 23 37.37 7.65 13.59
N ALA A 24 38.49 8.18 14.05
CA ALA A 24 39.43 7.49 14.90
C ALA A 24 38.88 7.36 16.34
N ALA A 25 39.11 6.21 16.95
CA ALA A 25 38.85 5.95 18.34
C ALA A 25 39.96 6.55 19.21
N GLU A 26 39.57 7.31 20.22
CA GLU A 26 40.39 7.56 21.41
C GLU A 26 39.81 6.83 22.61
N ALA A 27 40.63 6.01 23.21
CA ALA A 27 40.33 5.30 24.46
C ALA A 27 40.61 6.22 25.64
N ALA A 28 39.68 6.28 26.59
CA ALA A 28 39.94 6.79 27.93
C ALA A 28 39.40 5.78 28.96
N ASP A 29 40.33 5.28 29.71
CA ASP A 29 40.21 4.39 30.89
C ASP A 29 39.66 5.18 32.09
N GLY A 30 38.77 4.58 32.84
CA GLY A 30 38.27 5.19 34.09
C GLY A 30 37.24 4.32 34.82
N THR A 31 37.73 3.48 35.69
CA THR A 31 37.01 2.62 36.64
C THR A 31 36.07 3.37 37.55
N ALA A 32 34.81 2.89 37.71
CA ALA A 32 34.04 2.96 38.94
C ALA A 32 33.04 1.81 39.02
N GLU A 33 33.31 0.83 39.90
CA GLU A 33 32.34 -0.17 40.36
C GLU A 33 31.28 0.49 41.24
N THR A 34 30.01 0.36 40.87
CA THR A 34 28.90 0.34 41.86
C THR A 34 27.77 -0.54 41.34
N THR A 35 27.64 -1.67 41.95
CA THR A 35 26.46 -2.54 42.23
C THR A 35 25.16 -2.29 41.50
N ASP A 36 24.82 -3.21 40.61
CA ASP A 36 23.47 -3.38 40.05
C ASP A 36 23.04 -4.87 40.12
N ALA A 37 22.72 -5.35 41.30
CA ALA A 37 22.19 -6.71 41.49
C ALA A 37 20.68 -6.84 41.19
N ALA A 38 20.01 -5.73 40.93
CA ALA A 38 18.60 -5.70 40.51
C ALA A 38 18.45 -5.85 38.98
N ASN A 39 19.35 -5.27 38.19
CA ASN A 39 19.32 -5.30 36.72
C ASN A 39 19.72 -6.68 36.14
N GLU A 40 20.57 -7.45 36.87
CA GLU A 40 20.96 -8.80 36.41
C GLU A 40 19.84 -9.84 36.50
N LYS A 41 18.82 -9.65 37.35
CA LYS A 41 17.68 -10.57 37.46
C LYS A 41 16.62 -10.35 36.37
N GLU A 42 16.42 -9.12 35.89
CA GLU A 42 15.48 -8.84 34.80
C GLU A 42 16.06 -9.24 33.45
N THR A 43 17.34 -9.01 33.19
CA THR A 43 18.03 -9.46 31.98
C THR A 43 18.12 -10.98 31.86
N ALA A 44 18.38 -11.69 32.97
CA ALA A 44 18.45 -13.16 32.99
C ALA A 44 17.08 -13.83 32.73
N GLY A 45 15.96 -13.20 33.11
CA GLY A 45 14.62 -13.67 32.77
C GLY A 45 14.22 -13.40 31.33
N ALA A 46 14.78 -12.35 30.72
CA ALA A 46 14.54 -11.97 29.31
C ALA A 46 15.17 -12.95 28.32
N ASP A 47 16.42 -13.29 28.57
CA ASP A 47 17.18 -14.24 27.72
C ASP A 47 16.56 -15.66 27.76
N ASP A 48 15.90 -16.03 28.86
CA ASP A 48 15.21 -17.32 28.96
C ASP A 48 13.93 -17.37 28.12
N ILE A 49 13.15 -16.29 28.02
CA ILE A 49 11.94 -16.22 27.20
C ILE A 49 12.31 -16.24 25.72
N GLU A 50 13.22 -15.36 25.27
CA GLU A 50 13.61 -15.29 23.87
C GLU A 50 14.25 -16.58 23.35
N SER A 51 14.95 -17.31 24.22
CA SER A 51 15.57 -18.59 23.86
C SER A 51 14.55 -19.69 23.54
N LYS A 52 13.30 -19.55 24.01
CA LYS A 52 12.20 -20.52 23.79
C LYS A 52 11.34 -20.16 22.57
N ILE A 53 11.44 -18.94 22.04
CA ILE A 53 10.71 -18.50 20.85
C ILE A 53 11.29 -19.24 19.64
N LYS A 54 10.44 -20.02 18.93
CA LYS A 54 10.82 -20.59 17.64
C LYS A 54 11.08 -19.45 16.66
N LYS A 55 12.13 -19.61 15.85
CA LYS A 55 12.48 -18.64 14.79
C LYS A 55 12.22 -19.24 13.43
N GLY A 56 11.55 -18.50 12.56
CA GLY A 56 11.15 -18.95 11.24
C GLY A 56 10.66 -17.83 10.36
N GLY A 57 10.06 -18.20 9.29
CA GLY A 57 9.42 -17.39 8.26
C GLY A 57 8.90 -18.34 7.19
N PHE A 58 8.17 -17.82 6.23
CA PHE A 58 7.72 -18.59 5.09
C PHE A 58 7.97 -17.81 3.80
N THR A 59 7.91 -18.53 2.67
CA THR A 59 7.92 -17.95 1.34
C THR A 59 6.52 -18.11 0.74
N ALA A 60 6.01 -17.08 0.10
CA ALA A 60 4.69 -17.13 -0.53
C ALA A 60 4.65 -18.01 -1.79
N GLY A 61 5.80 -18.34 -2.38
CA GLY A 61 5.89 -19.19 -3.56
C GLY A 61 5.73 -18.46 -4.89
N ALA A 62 5.38 -17.20 -4.88
CA ALA A 62 5.30 -16.33 -6.06
C ALA A 62 5.88 -14.95 -5.76
N SER A 63 6.20 -14.21 -6.83
CA SER A 63 6.54 -12.79 -6.80
C SER A 63 5.48 -12.06 -7.61
N VAL A 64 4.78 -11.13 -6.99
CA VAL A 64 3.81 -10.24 -7.64
C VAL A 64 3.93 -8.87 -6.99
N HIS A 65 4.22 -7.86 -7.80
CA HIS A 65 4.32 -6.46 -7.39
C HIS A 65 2.97 -5.76 -7.61
N ASP A 66 2.55 -4.90 -6.68
CA ASP A 66 1.26 -4.19 -6.72
C ASP A 66 0.07 -5.15 -6.92
N PRO A 67 -0.13 -6.14 -6.03
CA PRO A 67 -1.16 -7.16 -6.23
C PRO A 67 -2.56 -6.59 -6.06
N SER A 68 -3.37 -6.65 -7.13
CA SER A 68 -4.82 -6.56 -7.08
C SER A 68 -5.40 -7.96 -6.87
N VAL A 69 -6.35 -8.11 -5.96
CA VAL A 69 -6.92 -9.40 -5.59
C VAL A 69 -8.37 -9.54 -6.03
N ILE A 70 -8.69 -10.69 -6.61
CA ILE A 70 -10.08 -11.10 -6.90
C ILE A 70 -10.25 -12.57 -6.53
N LYS A 71 -11.42 -12.92 -5.96
CA LYS A 71 -11.81 -14.31 -5.69
C LYS A 71 -12.75 -14.81 -6.77
N ASP A 72 -12.46 -15.98 -7.31
CA ASP A 72 -13.38 -16.73 -8.16
C ASP A 72 -13.53 -18.15 -7.60
N ASN A 73 -14.76 -18.51 -7.22
CA ASN A 73 -15.07 -19.73 -6.46
C ASN A 73 -14.19 -19.82 -5.20
N ASP A 74 -13.50 -20.94 -4.98
CA ASP A 74 -12.62 -21.18 -3.81
C ASP A 74 -11.16 -20.75 -4.07
N THR A 75 -10.89 -19.95 -5.10
CA THR A 75 -9.54 -19.55 -5.49
C THR A 75 -9.40 -18.03 -5.48
N TYR A 76 -8.35 -17.56 -4.84
CA TYR A 76 -7.91 -16.17 -4.87
C TYR A 76 -6.89 -15.99 -5.98
N TYR A 77 -7.04 -14.94 -6.76
CA TYR A 77 -6.15 -14.56 -7.84
C TYR A 77 -5.57 -13.20 -7.53
N ILE A 78 -4.28 -13.03 -7.80
CA ILE A 78 -3.62 -11.72 -7.75
C ILE A 78 -2.99 -11.41 -9.09
N PHE A 79 -3.18 -10.16 -9.52
CA PHE A 79 -2.61 -9.60 -10.74
C PHE A 79 -1.76 -8.40 -10.35
N GLY A 80 -0.60 -8.24 -10.97
CA GLY A 80 0.32 -7.18 -10.60
C GLY A 80 1.15 -6.65 -11.75
N SER A 81 2.00 -5.69 -11.44
CA SER A 81 2.92 -5.06 -12.37
C SER A 81 3.74 -6.09 -13.14
N HIS A 82 4.15 -5.74 -14.36
CA HIS A 82 4.91 -6.60 -15.27
C HIS A 82 4.17 -7.87 -15.73
N MET A 83 2.83 -7.86 -15.68
CA MET A 83 1.97 -9.01 -16.00
C MET A 83 2.24 -10.21 -15.07
N GLU A 84 2.79 -9.96 -13.88
CA GLU A 84 2.95 -10.98 -12.84
C GLU A 84 1.59 -11.34 -12.27
N SER A 85 1.29 -12.63 -12.20
CA SER A 85 0.00 -13.10 -11.69
C SER A 85 0.17 -14.42 -10.97
N ALA A 86 -0.59 -14.62 -9.88
CA ALA A 86 -0.55 -15.83 -9.10
C ALA A 86 -1.93 -16.16 -8.53
N LYS A 87 -2.09 -17.42 -8.08
CA LYS A 87 -3.32 -17.90 -7.45
C LYS A 87 -3.04 -18.70 -6.18
N SER A 88 -4.01 -18.71 -5.27
CA SER A 88 -3.95 -19.38 -3.98
C SER A 88 -5.34 -19.86 -3.55
N THR A 89 -5.40 -20.89 -2.70
CA THR A 89 -6.63 -21.34 -2.04
C THR A 89 -6.61 -21.06 -0.54
N ASP A 90 -5.53 -20.48 -0.02
CA ASP A 90 -5.32 -20.27 1.41
C ASP A 90 -4.75 -18.89 1.76
N LEU A 91 -4.62 -17.97 0.78
CA LEU A 91 -4.05 -16.62 0.92
C LEU A 91 -2.58 -16.60 1.40
N ARG A 92 -1.95 -17.74 1.47
CA ARG A 92 -0.60 -17.91 2.03
C ARG A 92 0.37 -18.51 1.03
N ASN A 93 -0.05 -19.58 0.35
CA ASN A 93 0.75 -20.30 -0.64
C ASN A 93 0.27 -19.95 -2.05
N TRP A 94 1.10 -19.24 -2.80
CA TRP A 94 0.77 -18.73 -4.13
C TRP A 94 1.51 -19.48 -5.22
N THR A 95 0.81 -19.73 -6.33
CA THR A 95 1.38 -20.34 -7.53
C THR A 95 1.28 -19.35 -8.69
N GLY A 96 2.42 -18.89 -9.20
CA GLY A 96 2.48 -18.00 -10.35
C GLY A 96 1.99 -18.69 -11.63
N PHE A 97 1.23 -17.95 -12.47
CA PHE A 97 0.76 -18.45 -13.76
C PHE A 97 1.08 -17.50 -14.94
N SER A 98 1.47 -16.26 -14.68
CA SER A 98 1.89 -15.28 -15.68
C SER A 98 3.05 -14.43 -15.16
N SER A 99 3.94 -13.99 -16.06
CA SER A 99 5.00 -13.02 -15.79
C SER A 99 5.67 -12.55 -17.09
N GLY A 100 6.06 -11.28 -17.13
CA GLY A 100 6.86 -10.67 -18.20
C GLY A 100 6.03 -10.00 -19.29
N VAL A 101 6.41 -8.76 -19.62
CA VAL A 101 5.73 -7.92 -20.64
C VAL A 101 6.34 -8.20 -22.01
N ASN A 102 5.82 -9.20 -22.69
CA ASN A 102 6.28 -9.63 -24.03
C ASN A 102 5.21 -10.46 -24.74
N ALA A 103 5.34 -10.62 -26.06
CA ALA A 103 4.37 -11.31 -26.91
C ALA A 103 4.24 -12.83 -26.66
N GLU A 104 5.17 -13.45 -25.91
CA GLU A 104 5.08 -14.87 -25.54
C GLU A 104 4.18 -15.08 -24.32
N ASN A 105 3.92 -14.04 -23.54
CA ASN A 105 3.02 -14.11 -22.40
C ASN A 105 1.57 -14.33 -22.89
N LYS A 106 0.88 -15.31 -22.31
CA LYS A 106 -0.47 -15.71 -22.71
C LYS A 106 -1.59 -15.06 -21.91
N LEU A 107 -1.25 -14.16 -21.00
CA LEU A 107 -2.26 -13.40 -20.24
C LEU A 107 -3.12 -12.52 -21.17
N PHE A 108 -2.53 -12.06 -22.29
CA PHE A 108 -3.24 -11.32 -23.34
C PHE A 108 -3.14 -12.04 -24.67
N ASP A 109 -4.13 -11.85 -25.55
CA ASP A 109 -4.14 -12.41 -26.90
C ASP A 109 -3.75 -11.40 -27.99
N ASN A 110 -3.92 -10.10 -27.76
CA ASN A 110 -3.70 -9.05 -28.77
C ASN A 110 -2.86 -7.85 -28.30
N LEU A 111 -2.37 -7.83 -27.04
CA LEU A 111 -1.68 -6.65 -26.48
C LEU A 111 -0.43 -6.24 -27.29
N PHE A 112 0.22 -7.21 -27.94
CA PHE A 112 1.43 -7.01 -28.74
C PHE A 112 1.21 -7.12 -30.25
N ASP A 113 -0.05 -7.09 -30.71
CA ASP A 113 -0.36 -7.15 -32.13
C ASP A 113 0.21 -5.94 -32.86
N GLY A 114 0.90 -6.20 -33.98
CA GLY A 114 1.49 -5.15 -34.80
C GLY A 114 2.87 -4.67 -34.36
N GLU A 115 3.51 -5.28 -33.36
CA GLU A 115 4.85 -4.87 -32.85
C GLU A 115 5.92 -4.82 -33.96
N GLU A 116 5.84 -5.69 -34.98
CA GLU A 116 6.76 -5.69 -36.13
C GLU A 116 6.64 -4.47 -37.03
N ASP A 117 5.49 -3.79 -37.03
CA ASP A 117 5.17 -2.62 -37.84
C ASP A 117 5.29 -1.29 -37.09
N GLY A 118 5.49 -1.34 -35.75
CA GLY A 118 5.57 -0.18 -34.85
C GLY A 118 5.23 -0.54 -33.41
N ASP A 119 4.86 0.45 -32.62
CA ASP A 119 4.38 0.20 -31.26
C ASP A 119 2.94 -0.33 -31.30
N PRO A 120 2.62 -1.42 -30.56
CA PRO A 120 1.25 -1.94 -30.46
C PRO A 120 0.27 -0.90 -29.90
N ALA A 121 -1.03 -1.07 -30.14
CA ALA A 121 -2.07 -0.08 -29.84
C ALA A 121 -2.01 0.48 -28.41
N ALA A 122 -1.89 -0.38 -27.39
CA ALA A 122 -1.79 0.03 -25.98
C ALA A 122 -0.54 0.87 -25.66
N PHE A 123 0.49 0.83 -26.50
CA PHE A 123 1.78 1.49 -26.27
C PHE A 123 2.06 2.63 -27.25
N THR A 124 1.19 2.85 -28.24
CA THR A 124 1.41 3.87 -29.30
C THR A 124 1.66 5.27 -28.71
N TYR A 125 0.97 5.63 -27.64
CA TYR A 125 1.14 6.92 -26.99
C TYR A 125 2.42 6.98 -26.11
N VAL A 126 2.68 5.96 -25.34
CA VAL A 126 3.79 5.96 -24.38
C VAL A 126 5.12 5.55 -25.02
N GLY A 127 5.09 4.66 -26.02
CA GLY A 127 6.27 4.10 -26.66
C GLY A 127 7.03 3.11 -25.74
N LYS A 128 8.26 2.81 -26.13
CA LYS A 128 9.16 1.93 -25.36
C LYS A 128 9.79 2.68 -24.19
N ASN A 129 10.01 1.95 -23.10
CA ASN A 129 10.72 2.45 -21.93
C ASN A 129 12.24 2.58 -22.19
N GLU A 130 13.00 3.09 -21.19
CA GLU A 130 14.45 3.30 -21.30
C GLU A 130 15.25 2.02 -21.58
N GLU A 131 14.71 0.86 -21.23
CA GLU A 131 15.32 -0.46 -21.47
C GLU A 131 15.01 -1.00 -22.87
N GLY A 132 14.15 -0.31 -23.62
CA GLY A 132 13.75 -0.67 -24.99
C GLY A 132 12.63 -1.69 -25.06
N GLY A 133 11.99 -2.00 -23.94
CA GLY A 133 10.78 -2.82 -23.82
C GLY A 133 9.53 -1.98 -23.57
N TYR A 134 8.43 -2.65 -23.25
CA TYR A 134 7.18 -2.01 -22.84
C TYR A 134 6.94 -2.21 -21.35
N SER A 135 6.18 -1.30 -20.73
CA SER A 135 5.80 -1.40 -19.32
C SER A 135 4.29 -1.50 -19.17
N VAL A 136 3.85 -2.51 -18.42
CA VAL A 136 2.47 -2.71 -17.94
C VAL A 136 2.54 -2.76 -16.42
N TRP A 137 1.83 -1.82 -15.73
CA TRP A 137 1.90 -1.71 -14.28
C TRP A 137 0.52 -1.73 -13.64
N ALA A 138 0.50 -2.12 -12.37
CA ALA A 138 -0.60 -2.04 -11.42
C ALA A 138 -1.97 -2.36 -12.05
N PRO A 139 -2.18 -3.57 -12.60
CA PRO A 139 -3.49 -3.94 -13.10
C PRO A 139 -4.45 -4.18 -11.94
N ASP A 140 -5.72 -3.87 -12.17
CA ASP A 140 -6.82 -4.28 -11.31
C ASP A 140 -7.83 -5.08 -12.11
N VAL A 141 -8.37 -6.16 -11.52
CA VAL A 141 -9.31 -7.07 -12.18
C VAL A 141 -10.60 -7.17 -11.41
N VAL A 142 -11.69 -6.89 -12.11
CA VAL A 142 -13.06 -6.97 -11.57
C VAL A 142 -13.95 -7.83 -12.46
N TYR A 143 -14.88 -8.58 -11.87
CA TYR A 143 -15.94 -9.22 -12.65
C TYR A 143 -17.06 -8.21 -12.92
N ASN A 144 -17.17 -7.76 -14.16
CA ASN A 144 -18.20 -6.85 -14.61
C ASN A 144 -19.49 -7.64 -14.92
N LYS A 145 -20.51 -7.46 -14.07
CA LYS A 145 -21.78 -8.22 -14.15
C LYS A 145 -22.60 -7.87 -15.39
N LYS A 146 -22.50 -6.63 -15.91
CA LYS A 146 -23.25 -6.20 -17.11
C LYS A 146 -22.65 -6.76 -18.37
N MET A 147 -21.34 -6.73 -18.48
CA MET A 147 -20.62 -7.34 -19.59
C MET A 147 -20.61 -8.87 -19.50
N GLY A 148 -20.72 -9.44 -18.28
CA GLY A 148 -20.57 -10.87 -18.03
C GLY A 148 -19.14 -11.35 -18.26
N LYS A 149 -18.14 -10.49 -18.00
CA LYS A 149 -16.71 -10.71 -18.25
C LYS A 149 -15.84 -10.26 -17.08
N TYR A 150 -14.65 -10.80 -17.00
CA TYR A 150 -13.56 -10.20 -16.25
C TYR A 150 -13.01 -9.01 -17.02
N VAL A 151 -12.88 -7.87 -16.36
CA VAL A 151 -12.32 -6.65 -16.93
C VAL A 151 -11.06 -6.31 -16.16
N MET A 152 -9.96 -6.20 -16.86
CA MET A 152 -8.67 -5.77 -16.32
C MET A 152 -8.43 -4.32 -16.72
N TYR A 153 -8.31 -3.42 -15.73
CA TYR A 153 -7.83 -2.06 -15.92
C TYR A 153 -6.34 -2.04 -15.57
N PHE A 154 -5.52 -1.43 -16.41
CA PHE A 154 -4.08 -1.39 -16.22
C PHE A 154 -3.48 -0.13 -16.81
N CYS A 155 -2.26 0.21 -16.46
CA CYS A 155 -1.58 1.33 -17.08
C CYS A 155 -0.39 0.87 -17.92
N THR A 156 -0.13 1.65 -19.00
CA THR A 156 1.14 1.59 -19.73
C THR A 156 1.89 2.90 -19.51
N THR A 157 3.22 2.83 -19.48
CA THR A 157 4.08 3.98 -19.21
C THR A 157 5.46 3.79 -19.83
N SER A 158 6.16 4.89 -20.13
CA SER A 158 7.54 4.83 -20.63
C SER A 158 8.49 5.70 -19.81
N SER A 159 7.99 6.79 -19.23
CA SER A 159 8.74 7.71 -18.40
C SER A 159 7.81 8.41 -17.42
N TYR A 160 8.36 9.13 -16.44
CA TYR A 160 7.56 9.83 -15.46
C TYR A 160 6.49 10.71 -16.12
N VAL A 161 5.24 10.52 -15.70
CA VAL A 161 3.98 11.09 -16.19
C VAL A 161 3.59 10.80 -17.65
N LYS A 162 4.44 10.24 -18.50
CA LYS A 162 4.05 9.78 -19.84
C LYS A 162 3.39 8.41 -19.72
N SER A 163 2.11 8.43 -19.38
CA SER A 163 1.35 7.24 -19.00
C SER A 163 -0.09 7.32 -19.52
N ASN A 164 -0.73 6.17 -19.57
CA ASN A 164 -2.16 6.08 -19.87
C ASN A 164 -2.81 4.90 -19.11
N ILE A 165 -4.13 4.94 -19.00
CA ILE A 165 -4.93 3.84 -18.47
C ILE A 165 -5.70 3.18 -19.58
N CYS A 166 -5.59 1.86 -19.63
CA CYS A 166 -6.18 0.94 -20.59
C CYS A 166 -7.14 -0.02 -19.90
N PHE A 167 -7.97 -0.71 -20.71
CA PHE A 167 -8.69 -1.88 -20.21
C PHE A 167 -8.71 -3.01 -21.24
N ALA A 168 -8.91 -4.22 -20.71
CA ALA A 168 -9.01 -5.45 -21.46
C ALA A 168 -10.10 -6.33 -20.87
N THR A 169 -10.68 -7.24 -21.67
CA THR A 169 -11.75 -8.14 -21.23
C THR A 169 -11.38 -9.61 -21.44
N ALA A 170 -11.89 -10.50 -20.59
CA ALA A 170 -11.75 -11.94 -20.73
C ALA A 170 -13.02 -12.68 -20.30
N ASP A 171 -13.23 -13.87 -20.87
CA ASP A 171 -14.28 -14.79 -20.42
C ASP A 171 -13.83 -15.69 -19.26
N ASP A 172 -12.51 -15.85 -19.09
CA ASP A 172 -11.88 -16.63 -18.01
C ASP A 172 -10.94 -15.71 -17.21
N ILE A 173 -10.91 -15.89 -15.89
CA ILE A 173 -10.11 -15.05 -15.00
C ILE A 173 -8.58 -15.16 -15.27
N GLU A 174 -8.10 -16.31 -15.72
CA GLU A 174 -6.70 -16.51 -16.13
C GLU A 174 -6.41 -16.01 -17.55
N GLY A 175 -7.41 -15.40 -18.24
CA GLY A 175 -7.29 -14.89 -19.60
C GLY A 175 -7.52 -15.96 -20.69
N PRO A 176 -7.13 -15.72 -21.94
CA PRO A 176 -6.46 -14.49 -22.36
C PRO A 176 -7.37 -13.26 -22.30
N TYR A 177 -6.80 -12.15 -21.85
CA TYR A 177 -7.45 -10.85 -21.91
C TYR A 177 -7.27 -10.23 -23.30
N HIS A 178 -8.36 -9.71 -23.84
CA HIS A 178 -8.36 -8.95 -25.09
C HIS A 178 -8.29 -7.47 -24.77
N TYR A 179 -7.19 -6.78 -25.13
CA TYR A 179 -7.08 -5.33 -25.03
C TYR A 179 -8.18 -4.67 -25.87
N GLU A 180 -8.97 -3.82 -25.24
CA GLU A 180 -10.09 -3.11 -25.85
C GLU A 180 -9.70 -1.70 -26.28
N ASP A 181 -9.19 -0.87 -25.33
CA ASP A 181 -8.87 0.52 -25.60
C ASP A 181 -8.06 1.19 -24.50
N THR A 182 -7.62 2.43 -24.78
CA THR A 182 -6.97 3.38 -23.87
C THR A 182 -7.82 4.64 -23.75
N PHE A 183 -8.11 5.10 -22.53
CA PHE A 183 -9.10 6.15 -22.32
C PHE A 183 -8.64 7.34 -21.44
N LEU A 184 -7.62 7.22 -20.61
CA LEU A 184 -7.04 8.32 -19.84
C LEU A 184 -5.55 8.47 -20.13
N TYR A 185 -5.11 9.71 -20.31
CA TYR A 185 -3.75 10.04 -20.71
C TYR A 185 -3.15 11.11 -19.83
N SER A 186 -1.85 11.02 -19.55
CA SER A 186 -1.07 12.03 -18.84
C SER A 186 0.27 12.29 -19.51
N GLY A 187 0.94 13.40 -19.15
CA GLY A 187 2.29 13.71 -19.61
C GLY A 187 2.39 14.31 -21.00
N TYR A 188 1.30 14.77 -21.59
CA TYR A 188 1.28 15.46 -22.88
C TYR A 188 1.57 16.96 -22.75
N SER A 189 1.90 17.58 -23.86
CA SER A 189 2.05 19.02 -24.05
C SER A 189 1.21 19.48 -25.25
N TYR A 190 1.20 20.78 -25.56
CA TYR A 190 0.53 21.27 -26.78
C TYR A 190 1.12 20.72 -28.08
N HIS A 191 2.27 20.04 -28.04
CA HIS A 191 2.88 19.44 -29.23
C HIS A 191 2.33 18.07 -29.55
N ASP A 192 1.98 17.28 -28.54
CA ASP A 192 1.63 15.87 -28.65
C ASP A 192 0.25 15.51 -28.07
N VAL A 193 -0.53 16.49 -27.56
CA VAL A 193 -1.89 16.27 -27.07
C VAL A 193 -2.82 15.57 -28.07
N LYS A 194 -2.60 15.80 -29.36
CA LYS A 194 -3.32 15.13 -30.46
C LYS A 194 -3.11 13.61 -30.53
N GLU A 195 -2.11 13.10 -29.82
CA GLU A 195 -1.85 11.66 -29.70
C GLU A 195 -2.70 11.03 -28.57
N SER A 196 -3.42 11.86 -27.80
CA SER A 196 -4.41 11.45 -26.79
C SER A 196 -5.83 11.65 -27.33
N ASN A 197 -6.83 11.29 -26.53
CA ASN A 197 -8.25 11.49 -26.84
C ASN A 197 -8.81 12.84 -26.33
N ILE A 198 -7.99 13.73 -25.77
CA ILE A 198 -8.44 14.99 -25.14
C ILE A 198 -9.12 15.92 -26.14
N GLU A 199 -8.57 16.07 -27.35
CA GLU A 199 -9.18 16.93 -28.37
C GLU A 199 -10.54 16.39 -28.83
N GLU A 200 -10.70 15.08 -28.87
CA GLU A 200 -11.97 14.42 -29.21
C GLU A 200 -13.03 14.64 -28.13
N LEU A 201 -12.67 14.46 -26.87
CA LEU A 201 -13.59 14.53 -25.73
C LEU A 201 -13.89 15.97 -25.30
N MET A 202 -12.87 16.84 -25.26
CA MET A 202 -12.97 18.22 -24.74
C MET A 202 -13.16 19.26 -25.83
N GLY A 203 -13.23 18.82 -27.12
CA GLY A 203 -13.39 19.70 -28.26
C GLY A 203 -12.08 20.34 -28.74
N THR A 204 -12.17 21.21 -29.72
CA THR A 204 -11.00 21.81 -30.43
C THR A 204 -10.23 22.83 -29.60
N ASP A 205 -10.60 23.07 -28.35
CA ASP A 205 -9.91 23.98 -27.45
C ASP A 205 -9.49 23.28 -26.14
N PRO A 206 -8.46 22.41 -26.20
CA PRO A 206 -7.96 21.71 -25.02
C PRO A 206 -7.08 22.60 -24.12
N ARG A 207 -7.13 23.95 -24.27
CA ARG A 207 -6.25 24.88 -23.52
C ARG A 207 -6.21 24.71 -22.02
N PRO A 208 -7.29 24.31 -21.31
CA PRO A 208 -7.16 23.99 -19.89
C PRO A 208 -6.11 22.93 -19.58
N TYR A 209 -5.91 21.99 -20.52
CA TYR A 209 -5.02 20.82 -20.35
C TYR A 209 -3.67 20.97 -21.05
N THR A 210 -3.51 21.99 -21.94
CA THR A 210 -2.33 22.11 -22.80
C THR A 210 -1.46 23.30 -22.43
N ALA A 211 -0.23 23.00 -22.04
CA ALA A 211 0.84 23.96 -21.84
C ALA A 211 2.10 23.49 -22.57
N ALA A 212 3.21 24.23 -22.41
CA ALA A 212 4.51 23.82 -22.94
C ALA A 212 5.03 22.53 -22.31
N SER A 213 4.57 22.20 -21.13
CA SER A 213 4.80 20.94 -20.43
C SER A 213 3.53 20.58 -19.65
N TYR A 214 3.38 19.28 -19.35
CA TYR A 214 2.31 18.80 -18.49
C TYR A 214 2.41 19.40 -17.09
N ASP A 215 1.27 19.87 -16.55
CA ASP A 215 1.20 20.40 -15.19
C ASP A 215 1.04 19.28 -14.17
N ASN A 216 2.12 18.60 -13.91
CA ASN A 216 2.18 17.47 -12.98
C ASN A 216 2.17 17.88 -11.48
N ASN A 217 1.94 19.15 -11.14
CA ASN A 217 1.58 19.55 -9.78
C ASN A 217 0.08 19.43 -9.52
N ASN A 218 -0.72 19.64 -10.57
CA ASN A 218 -2.18 19.70 -10.49
C ASN A 218 -2.86 18.51 -11.15
N TRP A 219 -2.30 17.97 -12.25
CA TRP A 219 -2.87 16.85 -13.00
C TRP A 219 -2.27 15.51 -12.56
N PRO A 220 -3.06 14.42 -12.59
CA PRO A 220 -2.58 13.10 -12.16
C PRO A 220 -1.48 12.55 -13.08
N ASN A 221 -0.71 11.59 -12.59
CA ASN A 221 -0.10 10.58 -13.41
C ASN A 221 -1.15 9.47 -13.61
N CYS A 222 -1.53 9.16 -14.86
CA CYS A 222 -2.54 8.16 -15.18
C CYS A 222 -1.97 6.75 -15.05
N ILE A 223 -1.73 6.32 -13.80
CA ILE A 223 -1.29 4.98 -13.41
C ILE A 223 -2.04 4.52 -12.16
N ASP A 224 -1.82 3.29 -11.75
CA ASP A 224 -2.36 2.65 -10.56
C ASP A 224 -3.90 2.68 -10.51
N PRO A 225 -4.62 2.21 -11.56
CA PRO A 225 -6.08 2.13 -11.53
C PRO A 225 -6.53 1.02 -10.58
N ASP A 226 -7.54 1.32 -9.75
CA ASP A 226 -8.26 0.38 -8.92
C ASP A 226 -9.76 0.60 -9.11
N VAL A 227 -10.51 -0.45 -9.37
CA VAL A 227 -11.94 -0.38 -9.75
C VAL A 227 -12.79 -1.15 -8.76
N PHE A 228 -13.82 -0.48 -8.25
CA PHE A 228 -14.69 -1.03 -7.21
C PHE A 228 -16.15 -0.62 -7.43
N TYR A 229 -17.04 -1.31 -6.72
CA TYR A 229 -18.46 -0.94 -6.67
C TYR A 229 -18.77 -0.20 -5.37
N ASP A 230 -19.51 0.93 -5.48
CA ASP A 230 -20.02 1.62 -4.30
C ASP A 230 -21.24 0.89 -3.71
N LYS A 231 -21.71 1.36 -2.55
CA LYS A 231 -22.88 0.80 -1.85
C LYS A 231 -24.17 0.82 -2.68
N ASP A 232 -24.24 1.68 -3.70
CA ASP A 232 -25.40 1.83 -4.57
C ASP A 232 -25.25 0.99 -5.87
N GLY A 233 -24.14 0.28 -6.01
CA GLY A 233 -23.81 -0.58 -7.14
C GLY A 233 -23.29 0.17 -8.37
N ARG A 234 -22.83 1.42 -8.22
CA ARG A 234 -22.14 2.15 -9.28
C ARG A 234 -20.68 1.74 -9.30
N MET A 235 -20.12 1.68 -10.48
CA MET A 235 -18.73 1.30 -10.70
C MET A 235 -17.83 2.55 -10.73
N TRP A 236 -16.75 2.54 -9.98
CA TRP A 236 -15.81 3.66 -9.85
C TRP A 236 -14.39 3.19 -10.08
N MET A 237 -13.55 4.10 -10.57
CA MET A 237 -12.10 3.92 -10.62
C MET A 237 -11.41 5.00 -9.81
N VAL A 238 -10.58 4.60 -8.85
CA VAL A 238 -9.60 5.46 -8.18
C VAL A 238 -8.23 5.22 -8.81
N TYR A 239 -7.45 6.28 -9.03
CA TYR A 239 -6.17 6.18 -9.71
C TYR A 239 -5.27 7.37 -9.41
N GLY A 240 -4.01 7.28 -9.78
CA GLY A 240 -3.04 8.35 -9.66
C GLY A 240 -1.87 8.02 -8.75
N SER A 241 -0.77 8.66 -9.02
CA SER A 241 0.50 8.46 -8.32
C SER A 241 1.29 9.75 -8.29
N TRP A 242 1.76 10.14 -7.11
CA TRP A 242 2.55 11.36 -6.88
C TRP A 242 1.90 12.59 -7.53
N SER A 243 2.58 13.25 -8.46
CA SER A 243 2.08 14.29 -9.36
C SER A 243 0.96 15.16 -8.75
N GLY A 244 -0.18 15.25 -9.44
CA GLY A 244 -1.37 15.99 -8.98
C GLY A 244 -2.16 15.33 -7.88
N GLY A 245 -1.81 14.11 -7.46
CA GLY A 245 -2.50 13.35 -6.40
C GLY A 245 -3.39 12.24 -6.92
N ILE A 246 -4.38 11.87 -6.13
CA ILE A 246 -5.30 10.75 -6.32
C ILE A 246 -6.66 11.27 -6.82
N PHE A 247 -7.17 10.63 -7.86
CA PHE A 247 -8.39 11.01 -8.55
C PHE A 247 -9.40 9.86 -8.58
N LEU A 248 -10.68 10.21 -8.71
CA LEU A 248 -11.82 9.29 -8.76
C LEU A 248 -12.69 9.64 -9.97
N ILE A 249 -13.07 8.62 -10.74
CA ILE A 249 -13.97 8.78 -11.88
C ILE A 249 -14.97 7.61 -11.92
N GLU A 250 -16.24 7.89 -12.27
CA GLU A 250 -17.25 6.86 -12.45
C GLU A 250 -17.02 6.10 -13.75
N ILE A 251 -17.26 4.78 -13.74
CA ILE A 251 -17.12 3.90 -14.90
C ILE A 251 -18.53 3.44 -15.33
N ASP A 252 -18.83 3.54 -16.61
CA ASP A 252 -20.02 2.94 -17.19
C ASP A 252 -19.88 1.42 -17.25
N GLU A 253 -20.63 0.71 -16.42
CA GLU A 253 -20.57 -0.74 -16.31
C GLU A 253 -20.96 -1.46 -17.62
N GLU A 254 -21.76 -0.82 -18.50
CA GLU A 254 -22.15 -1.42 -19.79
C GLU A 254 -21.01 -1.40 -20.81
N THR A 255 -20.14 -0.39 -20.75
CA THR A 255 -19.11 -0.16 -21.76
C THR A 255 -17.68 -0.30 -21.27
N GLY A 256 -17.45 -0.19 -19.94
CA GLY A 256 -16.11 -0.19 -19.33
C GLY A 256 -15.37 1.15 -19.42
N TYR A 257 -15.94 2.15 -20.05
CA TYR A 257 -15.34 3.48 -20.20
C TYR A 257 -15.69 4.43 -19.05
N PRO A 258 -14.87 5.46 -18.79
CA PRO A 258 -15.22 6.52 -17.86
C PRO A 258 -16.48 7.28 -18.27
N ILE A 259 -17.28 7.66 -17.29
CA ILE A 259 -18.32 8.67 -17.41
C ILE A 259 -17.67 10.01 -17.10
N TYR A 260 -17.30 10.77 -18.13
CA TYR A 260 -16.64 12.06 -17.95
C TYR A 260 -17.60 13.09 -17.34
N PRO A 261 -17.29 13.64 -16.15
CA PRO A 261 -18.21 14.54 -15.46
C PRO A 261 -18.21 15.96 -16.04
N GLU A 262 -19.22 16.76 -15.67
CA GLU A 262 -19.11 18.21 -15.82
C GLU A 262 -18.12 18.77 -14.79
N ALA A 263 -17.30 19.76 -15.20
CA ALA A 263 -16.34 20.39 -14.31
C ALA A 263 -17.05 21.12 -13.15
N ASP A 264 -16.53 20.94 -11.93
CA ASP A 264 -17.00 21.63 -10.71
C ASP A 264 -15.80 22.03 -9.86
N GLU A 265 -15.36 23.26 -9.99
CA GLU A 265 -14.20 23.80 -9.27
C GLU A 265 -14.41 23.79 -7.74
N GLU A 266 -15.66 23.98 -7.26
CA GLU A 266 -15.98 24.03 -5.83
C GLU A 266 -15.80 22.63 -5.19
N ASN A 267 -16.15 21.58 -5.93
CA ASN A 267 -16.03 20.18 -5.51
C ASN A 267 -14.79 19.48 -6.08
N HIS A 268 -13.88 20.23 -6.71
CA HIS A 268 -12.61 19.73 -7.24
C HIS A 268 -12.78 18.66 -8.31
N VAL A 269 -13.80 18.79 -9.15
CA VAL A 269 -14.09 17.91 -10.26
C VAL A 269 -13.56 18.51 -11.56
N ASP A 270 -12.69 17.78 -12.20
CA ASP A 270 -12.21 18.04 -13.56
C ASP A 270 -13.01 17.23 -14.58
N SER A 271 -13.32 17.82 -15.72
CA SER A 271 -14.16 17.16 -16.72
C SER A 271 -13.47 16.01 -17.45
N TYR A 272 -12.15 15.91 -17.41
CA TYR A 272 -11.40 14.80 -18.01
C TYR A 272 -10.87 13.81 -16.97
N TYR A 273 -10.28 14.33 -15.89
CA TYR A 273 -9.66 13.49 -14.87
C TYR A 273 -10.61 13.05 -13.74
N GLY A 274 -11.83 13.60 -13.67
CA GLY A 274 -12.75 13.33 -12.58
C GLY A 274 -12.44 14.11 -11.31
N LYS A 275 -12.80 13.58 -10.15
CA LYS A 275 -12.69 14.25 -8.86
C LYS A 275 -11.33 14.00 -8.22
N LYS A 276 -10.62 15.06 -7.86
CA LYS A 276 -9.44 14.94 -7.02
C LYS A 276 -9.84 14.66 -5.57
N LEU A 277 -9.39 13.54 -5.01
CA LEU A 277 -9.66 13.15 -3.63
C LEU A 277 -8.67 13.77 -2.65
N LEU A 278 -7.37 13.64 -2.90
CA LEU A 278 -6.32 14.14 -2.03
C LEU A 278 -4.95 14.19 -2.72
N GLY A 279 -3.96 14.75 -2.03
CA GLY A 279 -2.57 14.80 -2.50
C GLY A 279 -2.31 15.91 -3.51
N GLY A 280 -1.24 15.79 -4.25
CA GLY A 280 -0.73 16.74 -5.23
C GLY A 280 0.65 17.28 -4.89
N TYR A 281 1.20 18.13 -5.75
CA TYR A 281 2.51 18.75 -5.56
C TYR A 281 3.65 17.72 -5.35
N HIS A 282 3.56 16.57 -6.02
CA HIS A 282 4.53 15.47 -5.93
C HIS A 282 4.69 14.88 -4.52
N ASN A 283 3.67 14.96 -3.66
CA ASN A 283 3.67 14.13 -2.47
C ASN A 283 3.85 12.66 -2.86
N SER A 284 4.72 11.94 -2.17
CA SER A 284 5.02 10.53 -2.48
C SER A 284 3.91 9.60 -1.98
N ILE A 285 2.78 9.64 -2.69
CA ILE A 285 1.59 8.84 -2.46
C ILE A 285 1.20 8.15 -3.77
N GLU A 286 0.84 6.86 -3.72
CA GLU A 286 0.48 6.07 -4.89
C GLU A 286 -0.31 4.82 -4.51
N GLY A 287 -0.65 3.98 -5.50
CA GLY A 287 -1.34 2.71 -5.30
C GLY A 287 -2.65 2.87 -4.53
N PRO A 288 -3.57 3.77 -4.96
CA PRO A 288 -4.84 3.93 -4.27
C PRO A 288 -5.69 2.68 -4.42
N HIS A 289 -6.36 2.29 -3.34
CA HIS A 289 -7.40 1.27 -3.34
C HIS A 289 -8.56 1.73 -2.45
N ILE A 290 -9.80 1.60 -2.93
CA ILE A 290 -10.99 1.91 -2.14
C ILE A 290 -11.83 0.67 -1.91
N MET A 291 -12.13 0.39 -0.64
CA MET A 291 -13.06 -0.65 -0.21
C MET A 291 -14.22 -0.02 0.57
N TYR A 292 -15.46 -0.36 0.20
CA TYR A 292 -16.63 -0.05 1.03
C TYR A 292 -16.85 -1.17 2.04
N ASP A 293 -17.02 -0.82 3.29
CA ASP A 293 -17.36 -1.74 4.37
C ASP A 293 -18.79 -1.49 4.87
N GLU A 294 -19.70 -2.41 4.59
CA GLU A 294 -21.11 -2.29 4.97
C GLU A 294 -21.30 -2.25 6.51
N THR A 295 -20.44 -2.94 7.25
CA THR A 295 -20.52 -3.02 8.71
C THR A 295 -20.24 -1.68 9.38
N SER A 296 -19.21 -0.96 8.96
CA SER A 296 -18.86 0.36 9.50
C SER A 296 -19.59 1.51 8.77
N GLY A 297 -20.04 1.27 7.53
CA GLY A 297 -20.63 2.27 6.65
C GLY A 297 -19.62 3.24 6.02
N TYR A 298 -18.32 2.92 6.09
CA TYR A 298 -17.25 3.76 5.54
C TYR A 298 -16.67 3.20 4.25
N TYR A 299 -16.21 4.10 3.39
CA TYR A 299 -15.25 3.86 2.33
C TYR A 299 -13.85 4.07 2.90
N TYR A 300 -12.99 3.07 2.78
CA TYR A 300 -11.60 3.12 3.20
C TYR A 300 -10.71 3.31 1.98
N LEU A 301 -9.92 4.38 1.98
CA LEU A 301 -8.91 4.65 0.96
C LEU A 301 -7.54 4.27 1.51
N PHE A 302 -6.99 3.21 0.95
CA PHE A 302 -5.63 2.73 1.21
C PHE A 302 -4.66 3.38 0.23
N LEU A 303 -3.48 3.75 0.70
CA LEU A 303 -2.44 4.39 -0.08
C LEU A 303 -1.05 3.87 0.30
N SER A 304 -0.15 3.82 -0.64
CA SER A 304 1.28 3.63 -0.39
C SER A 304 2.00 4.97 -0.37
N TYR A 305 2.85 5.18 0.65
CA TYR A 305 3.69 6.38 0.81
C TYR A 305 5.16 6.03 0.67
N GLY A 306 5.97 7.00 0.24
CA GLY A 306 7.41 6.86 0.11
C GLY A 306 7.84 6.36 -1.27
N ASN A 307 9.09 5.94 -1.39
CA ASN A 307 9.61 5.30 -2.59
C ASN A 307 9.54 3.79 -2.47
N LEU A 308 9.18 3.12 -3.55
CA LEU A 308 8.90 1.68 -3.58
C LEU A 308 10.10 0.75 -3.28
N GLN A 309 11.34 1.27 -3.34
CA GLN A 309 12.54 0.46 -3.09
C GLN A 309 12.61 0.01 -1.62
N ALA A 310 13.33 -1.09 -1.36
CA ALA A 310 13.50 -1.66 -0.01
C ALA A 310 13.98 -0.65 1.06
N LYS A 311 14.68 0.40 0.65
CA LYS A 311 15.14 1.50 1.52
C LYS A 311 14.46 2.83 1.24
N GLY A 312 13.37 2.84 0.51
CA GLY A 312 12.65 4.04 0.09
C GLY A 312 11.65 4.57 1.12
N GLY A 313 11.44 3.85 2.21
CA GLY A 313 10.44 4.20 3.22
C GLY A 313 9.00 3.87 2.80
N TYR A 314 8.84 2.94 1.86
CA TYR A 314 7.50 2.51 1.41
C TYR A 314 6.69 1.94 2.57
N GLN A 315 5.41 2.33 2.64
CA GLN A 315 4.55 2.04 3.76
C GLN A 315 3.09 2.27 3.41
N MET A 316 2.16 1.69 4.16
CA MET A 316 0.72 1.79 3.90
C MET A 316 0.04 2.77 4.84
N ARG A 317 -0.85 3.60 4.29
CA ARG A 317 -1.68 4.58 5.00
C ARG A 317 -3.16 4.37 4.68
N LEU A 318 -4.01 4.76 5.63
CA LEU A 318 -5.46 4.63 5.57
C LEU A 318 -6.15 5.96 5.83
N PHE A 319 -7.14 6.26 4.99
CA PHE A 319 -8.14 7.31 5.17
C PHE A 319 -9.53 6.71 5.09
N ARG A 320 -10.55 7.42 5.53
CA ARG A 320 -11.94 6.99 5.36
C ARG A 320 -12.90 8.15 5.09
N CYS A 321 -14.04 7.82 4.46
CA CYS A 321 -15.13 8.73 4.21
C CYS A 321 -16.47 7.96 4.29
N ASP A 322 -17.57 8.63 4.59
CA ASP A 322 -18.94 8.04 4.60
C ASP A 322 -19.61 8.07 3.21
N THR A 323 -19.02 8.77 2.25
CA THR A 323 -19.44 8.81 0.85
C THR A 323 -18.27 8.52 -0.08
N VAL A 324 -18.54 7.90 -1.23
CA VAL A 324 -17.51 7.47 -2.17
C VAL A 324 -16.66 8.63 -2.69
N ASP A 325 -17.28 9.77 -2.92
CA ASP A 325 -16.69 10.97 -3.48
C ASP A 325 -16.57 12.14 -2.48
N GLY A 326 -16.68 11.85 -1.18
CA GLY A 326 -16.57 12.83 -0.11
C GLY A 326 -15.13 13.23 0.22
N THR A 327 -14.96 13.91 1.35
CA THR A 327 -13.65 14.27 1.89
C THR A 327 -13.11 13.15 2.75
N TYR A 328 -12.07 12.48 2.27
CA TYR A 328 -11.39 11.42 3.03
C TYR A 328 -10.53 12.03 4.14
N THR A 329 -10.72 11.55 5.37
CA THR A 329 -9.98 12.00 6.55
C THR A 329 -9.20 10.87 7.20
N ASP A 330 -8.10 11.21 7.86
CA ASP A 330 -7.27 10.31 8.65
C ASP A 330 -7.80 10.15 10.08
N ALA A 331 -7.11 9.35 10.91
CA ALA A 331 -7.52 9.09 12.30
C ALA A 331 -7.44 10.33 13.19
N ALA A 332 -6.67 11.35 12.81
CA ALA A 332 -6.63 12.66 13.46
C ALA A 332 -7.76 13.60 12.99
N GLY A 333 -8.64 13.14 12.09
CA GLY A 333 -9.72 13.93 11.50
C GLY A 333 -9.27 14.97 10.49
N LYS A 334 -8.10 14.77 9.87
CA LYS A 334 -7.52 15.70 8.89
C LYS A 334 -7.65 15.13 7.48
N ASP A 335 -7.95 16.01 6.52
CA ASP A 335 -7.82 15.73 5.09
C ASP A 335 -6.42 16.08 4.58
N MET A 336 -6.12 15.66 3.35
CA MET A 336 -4.85 15.95 2.68
C MET A 336 -5.09 16.55 1.28
N TYR A 337 -6.11 17.40 1.15
CA TYR A 337 -6.47 17.97 -0.14
C TYR A 337 -5.52 19.11 -0.57
N LEU A 338 -5.16 20.02 0.36
CA LEU A 338 -4.22 21.10 0.09
C LEU A 338 -2.77 20.61 0.20
N PHE A 339 -1.84 21.41 -0.33
CA PHE A 339 -0.41 21.16 -0.12
C PHE A 339 -0.09 21.16 1.38
N VAL A 340 0.31 20.01 1.87
CA VAL A 340 0.68 19.75 3.27
C VAL A 340 1.89 18.82 3.33
N GLU A 341 2.54 18.78 4.48
CA GLU A 341 3.57 17.77 4.77
C GLU A 341 2.88 16.39 4.94
N HIS A 342 2.78 15.63 3.84
CA HIS A 342 2.00 14.40 3.77
C HIS A 342 2.39 13.34 4.82
N LYS A 343 3.65 13.35 5.32
CA LYS A 343 4.11 12.46 6.38
C LYS A 343 3.26 12.51 7.67
N ASP A 344 2.59 13.64 7.92
CA ASP A 344 1.78 13.87 9.13
C ASP A 344 0.29 13.51 8.91
N HIS A 345 -0.06 12.99 7.74
CA HIS A 345 -1.43 12.64 7.35
C HIS A 345 -1.57 11.17 6.99
N GLY A 346 -2.76 10.62 7.23
CA GLY A 346 -3.09 9.22 7.00
C GLY A 346 -2.66 8.32 8.16
N LEU A 347 -3.57 7.44 8.60
CA LEU A 347 -3.27 6.43 9.60
C LEU A 347 -2.23 5.45 9.04
N LYS A 348 -1.03 5.43 9.60
CA LYS A 348 0.02 4.48 9.18
C LYS A 348 -0.32 3.09 9.67
N MET A 349 -0.76 2.22 8.77
CA MET A 349 -1.14 0.85 9.10
C MET A 349 0.07 -0.01 9.44
N MET A 350 1.12 0.07 8.62
CA MET A 350 2.40 -0.58 8.83
C MET A 350 3.52 0.06 7.99
N GLY A 351 4.75 -0.15 8.41
CA GLY A 351 5.98 0.18 7.71
C GLY A 351 7.01 -0.93 7.91
N ASN A 352 8.29 -0.61 7.95
CA ASN A 352 9.35 -1.60 8.19
C ASN A 352 9.35 -2.09 9.64
N TYR A 353 9.35 -3.41 9.85
CA TYR A 353 9.31 -3.98 11.20
C TYR A 353 10.03 -5.33 11.30
N THR A 354 10.16 -5.81 12.54
CA THR A 354 10.62 -7.15 12.86
C THR A 354 10.04 -7.60 14.22
N PHE A 355 9.99 -8.91 14.45
CA PHE A 355 9.67 -9.52 15.75
C PHE A 355 10.73 -10.57 16.12
N PRO A 356 10.84 -10.97 17.40
CA PRO A 356 11.84 -11.95 17.83
C PRO A 356 11.78 -13.29 17.10
N SER A 357 10.60 -13.74 16.67
CA SER A 357 10.40 -14.99 15.92
C SER A 357 10.78 -14.91 14.45
N LEU A 358 10.79 -13.72 13.85
CA LEU A 358 11.03 -13.56 12.42
C LEU A 358 12.51 -13.67 12.07
N THR A 359 12.84 -14.53 11.11
CA THR A 359 14.21 -14.65 10.56
C THR A 359 14.49 -13.60 9.49
N GLN A 360 13.45 -12.97 8.96
CA GLN A 360 13.51 -11.88 7.97
C GLN A 360 12.98 -10.58 8.58
N THR A 361 13.63 -9.48 8.27
CA THR A 361 13.10 -8.14 8.58
C THR A 361 12.24 -7.68 7.43
N TYR A 362 11.02 -7.30 7.72
CA TYR A 362 10.03 -6.81 6.76
C TYR A 362 10.33 -5.37 6.37
N MET A 363 10.42 -5.11 5.08
CA MET A 363 10.81 -3.83 4.49
C MET A 363 9.82 -3.42 3.41
N ALA A 364 9.53 -2.12 3.32
CA ALA A 364 8.83 -1.51 2.19
C ALA A 364 7.52 -2.25 1.79
N PRO A 365 6.56 -2.43 2.73
CA PRO A 365 5.24 -2.97 2.40
C PRO A 365 4.42 -1.94 1.63
N GLY A 366 3.71 -2.36 0.56
CA GLY A 366 2.83 -1.46 -0.19
C GLY A 366 2.28 -2.07 -1.48
N GLY A 367 1.68 -1.22 -2.34
CA GLY A 367 0.96 -1.64 -3.53
C GLY A 367 -0.18 -2.57 -3.14
N GLN A 368 -1.04 -2.12 -2.23
CA GLN A 368 -2.00 -2.94 -1.52
C GLN A 368 -3.39 -2.88 -2.12
N THR A 369 -4.12 -3.98 -1.96
CA THR A 369 -5.58 -4.05 -2.07
C THR A 369 -6.18 -4.72 -0.82
N ALA A 370 -7.46 -4.49 -0.56
CA ALA A 370 -8.18 -5.09 0.54
C ALA A 370 -9.53 -5.62 0.07
N PHE A 371 -10.04 -6.66 0.70
CA PHE A 371 -11.33 -7.21 0.37
C PHE A 371 -12.01 -7.85 1.58
N GLU A 372 -13.33 -7.94 1.54
CA GLU A 372 -14.12 -8.76 2.44
C GLU A 372 -14.43 -10.10 1.79
N ASP A 373 -14.09 -11.19 2.47
CA ASP A 373 -14.42 -12.53 2.00
C ASP A 373 -15.86 -12.92 2.37
N GLU A 374 -16.36 -14.00 1.79
CA GLU A 374 -17.73 -14.51 1.97
C GLU A 374 -18.07 -14.84 3.43
N ASP A 375 -17.07 -15.10 4.28
CA ASP A 375 -17.25 -15.34 5.71
C ASP A 375 -17.23 -14.05 6.57
N GLY A 376 -17.13 -12.87 5.92
CA GLY A 376 -17.11 -11.55 6.57
C GLY A 376 -15.76 -11.13 7.11
N LYS A 377 -14.70 -11.91 6.87
CA LYS A 377 -13.32 -11.53 7.20
C LYS A 377 -12.77 -10.55 6.20
N LEU A 378 -12.05 -9.56 6.71
CA LEU A 378 -11.35 -8.58 5.90
C LEU A 378 -9.88 -8.95 5.75
N TYR A 379 -9.34 -8.79 4.57
CA TYR A 379 -7.94 -9.08 4.26
C TYR A 379 -7.27 -7.92 3.54
N LEU A 380 -5.98 -7.73 3.83
CA LEU A 380 -5.08 -6.79 3.17
C LEU A 380 -4.02 -7.59 2.43
N VAL A 381 -4.00 -7.48 1.12
CA VAL A 381 -3.03 -8.12 0.23
C VAL A 381 -2.06 -7.06 -0.28
N TYR A 382 -0.76 -7.32 -0.23
CA TYR A 382 0.25 -6.34 -0.61
C TYR A 382 1.56 -7.03 -0.99
N HIS A 383 2.48 -6.33 -1.64
CA HIS A 383 3.82 -6.84 -1.82
C HIS A 383 4.74 -6.46 -0.65
N GLN A 384 5.61 -7.39 -0.27
CA GLN A 384 6.53 -7.25 0.84
C GLN A 384 7.97 -7.50 0.38
N ARG A 385 8.86 -6.56 0.66
CA ARG A 385 10.31 -6.76 0.55
C ARG A 385 10.93 -7.16 1.88
N PHE A 386 12.18 -7.65 1.83
CA PHE A 386 12.89 -8.11 3.01
C PHE A 386 14.30 -7.51 3.06
N ALA A 387 14.82 -7.30 4.28
CA ALA A 387 16.19 -6.83 4.43
C ALA A 387 17.20 -7.82 3.83
N LYS A 388 18.18 -7.28 3.10
CA LYS A 388 19.31 -8.03 2.50
C LYS A 388 18.95 -8.92 1.30
N THR A 389 17.75 -8.82 0.77
CA THR A 389 17.33 -9.56 -0.44
C THR A 389 17.33 -8.69 -1.71
N GLY A 390 17.84 -7.45 -1.64
CA GLY A 390 17.71 -6.47 -2.72
C GLY A 390 16.27 -6.03 -2.88
N GLU A 391 15.78 -6.03 -4.11
CA GLU A 391 14.40 -5.62 -4.44
C GLU A 391 13.46 -6.83 -4.64
N LEU A 392 13.88 -8.03 -4.25
CA LEU A 392 13.00 -9.20 -4.26
C LEU A 392 11.80 -8.98 -3.35
N HIS A 393 10.63 -9.33 -3.82
CA HIS A 393 9.36 -9.16 -3.13
C HIS A 393 8.49 -10.39 -3.27
N GLU A 394 7.57 -10.55 -2.34
CA GLU A 394 6.57 -11.62 -2.30
C GLU A 394 5.23 -11.03 -1.86
N PRO A 395 4.10 -11.59 -2.28
CA PRO A 395 2.81 -11.22 -1.71
C PRO A 395 2.75 -11.61 -0.22
N ARG A 396 2.07 -10.77 0.56
CA ARG A 396 1.67 -11.05 1.95
C ARG A 396 0.21 -10.69 2.13
N VAL A 397 -0.44 -11.42 3.02
CA VAL A 397 -1.82 -11.16 3.38
C VAL A 397 -1.93 -11.10 4.90
N HIS A 398 -2.45 -9.98 5.39
CA HIS A 398 -2.79 -9.83 6.80
C HIS A 398 -4.30 -9.69 6.94
N GLN A 399 -4.88 -10.31 7.97
CA GLN A 399 -6.28 -10.07 8.29
C GLN A 399 -6.44 -8.67 8.86
N LEU A 400 -7.53 -8.00 8.47
CA LEU A 400 -7.92 -6.71 9.00
C LEU A 400 -9.04 -6.89 10.02
N PHE A 401 -9.03 -6.06 11.06
CA PHE A 401 -10.05 -6.04 12.09
C PHE A 401 -10.61 -4.64 12.26
N ARG A 402 -11.93 -4.57 12.50
CA ARG A 402 -12.60 -3.30 12.81
C ARG A 402 -12.40 -2.96 14.28
N THR A 403 -11.90 -1.75 14.55
CA THR A 403 -11.87 -1.19 15.90
C THR A 403 -13.27 -0.73 16.32
N LYS A 404 -13.50 -0.51 17.61
CA LYS A 404 -14.82 -0.07 18.12
C LYS A 404 -15.32 1.27 17.54
N ASP A 405 -14.42 2.10 17.04
CA ASP A 405 -14.74 3.37 16.39
C ASP A 405 -14.72 3.29 14.85
N GLY A 406 -14.70 2.05 14.32
CA GLY A 406 -14.85 1.76 12.90
C GLY A 406 -13.62 2.07 12.06
N TRP A 407 -12.40 2.07 12.62
CA TRP A 407 -11.16 2.03 11.86
C TRP A 407 -10.73 0.58 11.60
N LEU A 408 -9.84 0.40 10.62
CA LEU A 408 -9.24 -0.89 10.35
C LEU A 408 -7.81 -0.94 10.86
N VAL A 409 -7.45 -2.07 11.47
CA VAL A 409 -6.09 -2.39 11.91
C VAL A 409 -5.70 -3.78 11.39
N ALA A 410 -4.45 -3.95 10.99
CA ALA A 410 -3.94 -5.22 10.47
C ALA A 410 -3.40 -6.09 11.61
N ALA A 411 -3.59 -7.41 11.52
CA ALA A 411 -2.92 -8.38 12.38
C ALA A 411 -1.38 -8.25 12.26
N PRO A 412 -0.59 -8.56 13.32
CA PRO A 412 0.86 -8.42 13.27
C PRO A 412 1.60 -9.39 12.34
N PHE A 413 1.00 -10.52 12.01
CA PHE A 413 1.59 -11.56 11.17
C PHE A 413 0.71 -11.90 9.98
N ALA A 414 1.30 -12.51 8.96
CA ALA A 414 0.57 -13.02 7.81
C ALA A 414 -0.50 -14.01 8.25
N THR A 415 -1.70 -13.89 7.66
CA THR A 415 -2.88 -14.65 8.08
C THR A 415 -2.69 -16.17 7.96
N ASP A 416 -3.28 -16.88 8.91
CA ASP A 416 -3.51 -18.33 8.89
C ASP A 416 -5.02 -18.64 9.06
N GLY A 417 -5.87 -17.64 8.75
CA GLY A 417 -7.32 -17.74 8.82
C GLY A 417 -7.89 -17.48 10.22
N GLU A 418 -7.27 -16.62 11.00
CA GLU A 418 -7.63 -16.29 12.38
C GLU A 418 -9.11 -15.93 12.51
N THR A 419 -9.70 -16.28 13.65
CA THR A 419 -11.06 -15.85 13.99
C THR A 419 -11.02 -15.02 15.25
N LEU A 420 -11.55 -13.81 15.16
CA LEU A 420 -11.68 -12.94 16.34
C LEU A 420 -12.64 -13.58 17.36
N LYS A 421 -12.23 -13.69 18.59
CA LYS A 421 -13.07 -14.17 19.68
C LYS A 421 -14.02 -13.06 20.07
N GLU A 422 -15.30 -13.16 19.67
CA GLU A 422 -16.30 -12.10 19.83
C GLU A 422 -16.50 -11.67 21.30
N ASP A 423 -16.50 -12.64 22.22
CA ASP A 423 -16.60 -12.40 23.68
C ASP A 423 -15.28 -11.87 24.29
N GLY A 424 -14.22 -11.71 23.48
CA GLY A 424 -12.92 -11.21 23.90
C GLY A 424 -12.18 -12.13 24.88
N TYR A 425 -11.23 -11.55 25.57
CA TYR A 425 -10.35 -12.21 26.54
C TYR A 425 -10.40 -11.49 27.88
N SER A 426 -10.32 -12.24 28.97
CA SER A 426 -10.21 -11.65 30.30
C SER A 426 -8.88 -10.95 30.51
N GLY A 427 -8.82 -10.01 31.46
CA GLY A 427 -7.57 -9.36 31.83
C GLY A 427 -6.48 -10.35 32.24
N ASP A 428 -6.87 -11.47 32.89
CA ASP A 428 -5.93 -12.53 33.31
C ASP A 428 -5.33 -13.28 32.10
N GLU A 429 -6.06 -13.44 31.01
CA GLU A 429 -5.55 -14.03 29.75
C GLU A 429 -4.61 -13.06 29.03
N ILE A 430 -4.98 -11.75 29.00
CA ILE A 430 -4.22 -10.72 28.28
C ILE A 430 -2.92 -10.36 29.01
N GLN A 431 -2.97 -10.14 30.31
CA GLN A 431 -1.78 -9.68 31.08
C GLN A 431 -0.52 -10.48 30.76
N GLY A 432 0.65 -9.83 30.83
CA GLY A 432 1.93 -10.50 30.62
C GLY A 432 2.91 -9.64 29.82
N THR A 433 4.00 -10.27 29.41
CA THR A 433 5.06 -9.62 28.62
C THR A 433 4.72 -9.60 27.15
N PHE A 434 4.70 -8.41 26.55
CA PHE A 434 4.50 -8.20 25.12
C PHE A 434 5.74 -7.58 24.46
N TYR A 435 5.94 -7.89 23.20
CA TYR A 435 6.84 -7.22 22.30
C TYR A 435 6.05 -6.20 21.48
N LEU A 436 6.22 -4.91 21.79
CA LEU A 436 5.47 -3.79 21.21
C LEU A 436 6.24 -3.20 20.03
N VAL A 437 5.63 -3.16 18.87
CA VAL A 437 6.08 -2.36 17.70
C VAL A 437 5.16 -1.16 17.59
N ASN A 438 5.71 0.06 17.62
CA ASN A 438 5.02 1.28 17.19
C ASN A 438 5.52 1.64 15.79
N HIS A 439 4.63 1.67 14.82
CA HIS A 439 4.97 1.98 13.42
C HIS A 439 5.30 3.47 13.19
N GLY A 440 4.99 4.35 14.16
CA GLY A 440 5.22 5.78 14.05
C GLY A 440 4.48 6.42 12.86
N THR A 441 4.92 7.61 12.44
CA THR A 441 4.40 8.32 11.25
C THR A 441 5.49 8.67 10.24
N ASP A 442 6.75 8.30 10.49
CA ASP A 442 7.87 8.62 9.62
C ASP A 442 7.77 7.92 8.25
N ILE A 443 8.30 8.58 7.22
CA ILE A 443 8.53 8.01 5.88
C ILE A 443 10.04 7.83 5.77
N SER A 444 10.54 6.65 6.12
CA SER A 444 11.97 6.36 6.18
C SER A 444 12.25 4.86 6.03
N ASP A 445 13.52 4.49 5.84
CA ASP A 445 13.97 3.10 5.84
C ASP A 445 14.17 2.51 7.25
N ARG A 446 13.78 3.25 8.28
CA ARG A 446 13.88 2.79 9.67
C ARG A 446 13.07 1.52 9.89
N VAL A 447 13.71 0.53 10.50
CA VAL A 447 13.02 -0.66 11.01
C VAL A 447 12.52 -0.39 12.41
N HIS A 448 11.21 -0.45 12.60
CA HIS A 448 10.58 -0.37 13.92
C HIS A 448 10.80 -1.69 14.65
N LYS A 449 11.67 -1.65 15.66
CA LYS A 449 12.03 -2.81 16.46
C LYS A 449 11.08 -2.94 17.65
N PRO A 450 10.75 -4.17 18.07
CA PRO A 450 9.90 -4.39 19.21
C PRO A 450 10.60 -3.95 20.50
N GLN A 451 9.83 -3.30 21.39
CA GLN A 451 10.21 -2.98 22.76
C GLN A 451 9.45 -3.93 23.70
N ARG A 452 10.12 -4.42 24.75
CA ARG A 452 9.42 -5.22 25.75
C ARG A 452 8.63 -4.32 26.68
N ILE A 453 7.35 -4.68 26.84
CA ILE A 453 6.45 -4.06 27.81
C ILE A 453 5.76 -5.14 28.62
N GLN A 454 5.34 -4.78 29.83
CA GLN A 454 4.52 -5.61 30.71
C GLN A 454 3.12 -4.99 30.80
N LEU A 455 2.09 -5.73 30.42
CA LEU A 455 0.70 -5.42 30.76
C LEU A 455 0.44 -6.03 32.16
N ASN A 456 0.31 -5.20 33.17
CA ASN A 456 0.15 -5.64 34.55
C ASN A 456 -1.33 -5.89 34.89
N ALA A 457 -1.60 -6.78 35.86
CA ALA A 457 -2.95 -7.11 36.30
C ALA A 457 -3.74 -5.92 36.90
N ASP A 458 -3.05 -4.87 37.31
CA ASP A 458 -3.66 -3.64 37.82
C ASP A 458 -4.01 -2.62 36.73
N GLY A 459 -3.87 -2.99 35.45
CA GLY A 459 -4.14 -2.13 34.30
C GLY A 459 -3.00 -1.18 33.96
N THR A 460 -1.84 -1.28 34.61
CA THR A 460 -0.67 -0.47 34.22
C THR A 460 0.14 -1.13 33.13
N VAL A 461 0.81 -0.30 32.31
CA VAL A 461 1.83 -0.72 31.33
C VAL A 461 3.18 -0.26 31.86
N THR A 462 4.16 -1.15 31.88
CA THR A 462 5.55 -0.83 32.23
C THR A 462 6.51 -1.37 31.18
N GLY A 463 7.56 -0.60 30.87
CA GLY A 463 8.62 -0.95 29.94
C GLY A 463 9.88 -0.17 30.27
N GLU A 464 10.97 -0.38 29.50
CA GLU A 464 12.27 0.27 29.77
C GLU A 464 12.17 1.81 29.67
N GLU A 465 11.47 2.31 28.66
CA GLU A 465 11.27 3.75 28.42
C GLU A 465 9.78 4.09 28.24
N LEU A 466 8.87 3.15 28.53
CA LEU A 466 7.44 3.30 28.29
C LEU A 466 6.66 3.01 29.58
N GLU A 467 5.78 3.94 29.92
CA GLU A 467 4.79 3.77 31.00
C GLU A 467 3.40 4.12 30.44
N GLY A 468 2.37 3.48 31.00
CA GLY A 468 1.03 3.73 30.54
C GLY A 468 -0.04 2.92 31.25
N LYS A 469 -1.15 2.72 30.57
CA LYS A 469 -2.30 1.96 31.06
C LYS A 469 -2.88 1.11 29.91
N TRP A 470 -3.54 0.03 30.29
CA TRP A 470 -4.32 -0.76 29.36
C TRP A 470 -5.65 -1.17 30.00
N GLU A 471 -6.64 -1.32 29.16
CA GLU A 471 -7.97 -1.79 29.56
C GLU A 471 -8.57 -2.63 28.43
N ALA A 472 -9.03 -3.84 28.74
CA ALA A 472 -9.81 -4.65 27.82
C ALA A 472 -11.30 -4.48 28.15
N GLU A 473 -12.13 -4.26 27.16
CA GLU A 473 -13.57 -4.12 27.31
C GLU A 473 -14.21 -5.49 27.49
N GLU A 474 -14.79 -5.73 28.68
CA GLU A 474 -15.34 -7.03 29.06
C GLU A 474 -16.43 -7.50 28.07
N GLY A 475 -16.34 -8.75 27.61
CA GLY A 475 -17.29 -9.34 26.68
C GLY A 475 -17.16 -8.85 25.24
N THR A 476 -16.03 -8.24 24.91
CA THR A 476 -15.69 -7.78 23.55
C THR A 476 -14.22 -8.05 23.24
N PRO A 477 -13.81 -8.07 21.96
CA PRO A 477 -12.40 -8.21 21.59
C PRO A 477 -11.59 -6.91 21.73
N TYR A 478 -12.19 -5.81 22.18
CA TYR A 478 -11.59 -4.49 22.16
C TYR A 478 -10.63 -4.25 23.32
N ILE A 479 -9.57 -3.50 23.02
CA ILE A 479 -8.55 -3.05 23.96
C ILE A 479 -8.21 -1.59 23.73
N ASP A 480 -8.02 -0.85 24.82
CA ASP A 480 -7.40 0.47 24.81
C ASP A 480 -6.02 0.38 25.49
N VAL A 481 -4.99 0.90 24.84
CA VAL A 481 -3.63 0.98 25.36
C VAL A 481 -3.20 2.44 25.34
N THR A 482 -2.94 3.03 26.49
CA THR A 482 -2.44 4.40 26.62
C THR A 482 -0.94 4.38 26.90
N LEU A 483 -0.15 5.03 26.05
CA LEU A 483 1.29 5.18 26.19
C LEU A 483 1.63 6.68 26.16
N GLY A 484 2.15 7.21 27.27
CA GLY A 484 2.32 8.64 27.42
C GLY A 484 0.99 9.40 27.32
N GLU A 485 0.87 10.31 26.33
CA GLU A 485 -0.34 11.10 26.09
C GLU A 485 -1.29 10.49 25.04
N ASN A 486 -0.87 9.42 24.34
CA ASN A 486 -1.62 8.83 23.25
C ASN A 486 -2.37 7.57 23.71
N THR A 487 -3.65 7.49 23.35
CA THR A 487 -4.47 6.28 23.51
C THR A 487 -4.64 5.61 22.17
N TYR A 488 -4.41 4.30 22.15
CA TYR A 488 -4.56 3.43 21.00
C TYR A 488 -5.73 2.50 21.23
N THR A 489 -6.70 2.50 20.33
CA THR A 489 -7.89 1.67 20.37
C THR A 489 -7.78 0.56 19.33
N GLY A 490 -8.04 -0.68 19.71
CA GLY A 490 -7.88 -1.81 18.81
C GLY A 490 -8.52 -3.09 19.28
N VAL A 491 -7.97 -4.21 18.82
CA VAL A 491 -8.47 -5.56 19.09
C VAL A 491 -7.39 -6.46 19.66
N VAL A 492 -7.81 -7.46 20.46
CA VAL A 492 -6.98 -8.57 20.93
C VAL A 492 -7.38 -9.85 20.20
N LEU A 493 -6.41 -10.61 19.74
CA LEU A 493 -6.61 -11.87 19.03
C LEU A 493 -5.51 -12.88 19.38
N GLU A 494 -5.84 -14.16 19.32
CA GLU A 494 -4.86 -15.24 19.26
C GLU A 494 -4.57 -15.56 17.80
N MET A 495 -3.30 -15.77 17.47
CA MET A 495 -2.87 -16.19 16.16
C MET A 495 -1.57 -16.98 16.23
N THR A 496 -1.29 -17.76 15.18
CA THR A 496 -0.02 -18.44 14.99
C THR A 496 0.90 -17.54 14.17
N ASP A 497 2.12 -17.29 14.65
CA ASP A 497 3.10 -16.52 13.90
C ASP A 497 3.73 -17.34 12.75
N GLU A 498 4.56 -16.70 11.94
CA GLU A 498 5.18 -17.32 10.76
C GLU A 498 6.24 -18.40 11.11
N ALA A 499 6.65 -18.50 12.37
CA ALA A 499 7.54 -19.53 12.88
C ALA A 499 6.80 -20.68 13.56
N GLY A 500 5.46 -20.63 13.63
CA GLY A 500 4.62 -21.61 14.30
C GLY A 500 4.63 -21.50 15.82
N ASN A 501 4.77 -20.29 16.37
CA ASN A 501 4.49 -20.01 17.76
C ASN A 501 3.04 -19.58 17.92
N ASP A 502 2.37 -20.11 18.96
CA ASP A 502 1.10 -19.57 19.40
C ASP A 502 1.34 -18.22 20.10
N THR A 503 0.55 -17.22 19.72
CA THR A 503 0.70 -15.84 20.23
C THR A 503 -0.66 -15.27 20.62
N MET A 504 -0.65 -14.39 21.61
CA MET A 504 -1.72 -13.44 21.84
C MET A 504 -1.23 -12.07 21.37
N CYS A 505 -1.98 -11.47 20.48
CA CYS A 505 -1.62 -10.20 19.86
C CYS A 505 -2.66 -9.13 20.17
N PHE A 506 -2.24 -7.88 20.12
CA PHE A 506 -3.15 -6.77 19.91
C PHE A 506 -2.66 -5.90 18.76
N SER A 507 -3.63 -5.33 18.04
CA SER A 507 -3.38 -4.32 17.02
C SER A 507 -4.29 -3.14 17.30
N ALA A 508 -3.72 -1.93 17.41
CA ALA A 508 -4.47 -0.75 17.82
C ALA A 508 -3.96 0.50 17.11
N LYS A 509 -4.87 1.45 16.83
CA LYS A 509 -4.59 2.74 16.19
C LYS A 509 -4.78 3.89 17.18
N GLY A 510 -3.99 4.93 17.06
CA GLY A 510 -4.14 6.20 17.77
C GLY A 510 -4.70 7.31 16.88
N ASP A 511 -5.32 8.31 17.52
CA ASP A 511 -5.76 9.54 16.83
C ASP A 511 -4.57 10.45 16.41
N ASN A 512 -3.35 10.01 16.68
CA ASN A 512 -2.10 10.61 16.21
C ASN A 512 -1.58 9.98 14.91
N ASN A 513 -2.41 9.19 14.21
CA ASN A 513 -2.08 8.49 12.98
C ASN A 513 -1.03 7.37 13.11
N GLU A 514 -0.74 6.91 14.30
CA GLU A 514 0.13 5.76 14.55
C GLU A 514 -0.68 4.48 14.75
N THR A 515 -0.08 3.36 14.38
CA THR A 515 -0.56 2.02 14.74
C THR A 515 0.48 1.31 15.59
N ILE A 516 0.03 0.61 16.61
CA ILE A 516 0.87 -0.21 17.48
C ILE A 516 0.44 -1.67 17.38
N TRP A 517 1.43 -2.57 17.40
CA TRP A 517 1.24 -4.01 17.52
C TRP A 517 1.92 -4.52 18.78
N GLY A 518 1.22 -5.34 19.56
CA GLY A 518 1.79 -6.06 20.69
C GLY A 518 1.70 -7.57 20.47
N VAL A 519 2.77 -8.29 20.73
CA VAL A 519 2.85 -9.74 20.58
C VAL A 519 3.34 -10.38 21.87
N LYS A 520 2.53 -11.25 22.47
CA LYS A 520 2.88 -12.12 23.59
C LYS A 520 2.98 -13.56 23.08
N TYR A 521 4.17 -14.18 23.24
CA TYR A 521 4.37 -15.58 22.88
C TYR A 521 3.80 -16.48 23.98
N LEU A 522 2.90 -17.39 23.61
CA LEU A 522 2.29 -18.36 24.52
C LEU A 522 3.21 -19.58 24.60
N LEU A 523 4.27 -19.45 25.40
CA LEU A 523 5.28 -20.50 25.56
C LEU A 523 4.76 -21.61 26.48
N PRO A 524 5.07 -22.91 26.21
CA PRO A 524 4.65 -24.04 27.01
C PRO A 524 5.26 -24.05 28.42
#